data_4703e9c38c51964e2412f048b730395e
#
_entry.id   4703e9c38c51964e2412f048b730395e
#
_cell.length_a   1.000
_cell.length_b   1.000
_cell.length_c   1.000
_cell.angle_alpha   90.00
_cell.angle_beta   90.00
_cell.angle_gamma   90.00
#
_symmetry.space_group_name_H-M   'P 1'
#
loop_
_entity.id
_entity.type
_entity.pdbx_description
1 polymer ?
#
loop_
_entity_poly.entity_id
_entity_poly.type
_entity_poly.pdbx_seq_one_letter_code
_entity_poly.pdbx_strand_id
1 'polypeptide(L)'
;EYRLAELDFKEVTKMGYSLFEGGYKQLFKEENEQCPEMIFSIQCYEQDGYGHQMSFKYGSRVTYPGGWNDFYGDTDFIDTYERKDGKPFNWDDYIPGYSKMSAKARSVYFLRDGLNSGNGNFGSGNYRSLKTKMQDYGADFSKYLDQGNEERIRKVYEDRDPRLIQTYITPYSEYIGSPYTAGGLEYTYTLRWPFIENDIEAP
;
A
#
# COMPACT_ATOMS: atom_id res chain seq x y z
N GLU A 1 11.41 -32.34 14.29
CA GLU A 1 10.66 -31.20 14.85
C GLU A 1 9.54 -30.77 13.92
N TYR A 2 9.79 -30.41 12.64
CA TYR A 2 8.75 -29.96 11.69
C TYR A 2 7.62 -30.97 11.48
N ARG A 3 7.92 -32.28 11.48
CA ARG A 3 6.90 -33.31 11.35
C ARG A 3 5.93 -33.36 12.54
N LEU A 4 6.39 -33.08 13.74
CA LEU A 4 5.54 -33.00 14.92
C LEU A 4 4.65 -31.77 14.86
N ALA A 5 5.20 -30.61 14.49
CA ALA A 5 4.42 -29.38 14.28
C ALA A 5 3.34 -29.58 13.19
N GLU A 6 3.66 -30.25 12.09
CA GLU A 6 2.67 -30.58 11.05
C GLU A 6 1.51 -31.41 11.59
N LEU A 7 1.79 -32.41 12.46
CA LEU A 7 0.75 -33.22 13.09
C LEU A 7 -0.12 -32.38 14.02
N ASP A 8 0.48 -31.50 14.82
CA ASP A 8 -0.27 -30.62 15.73
C ASP A 8 -1.16 -29.66 14.93
N PHE A 9 -0.66 -29.06 13.85
CA PHE A 9 -1.49 -28.19 12.98
C PHE A 9 -2.63 -28.95 12.31
N LYS A 10 -2.42 -30.21 11.91
CA LYS A 10 -3.50 -31.06 11.38
C LYS A 10 -4.59 -31.39 12.40
N GLU A 11 -4.26 -31.44 13.69
CA GLU A 11 -5.30 -31.62 14.72
C GLU A 11 -6.23 -30.42 14.83
N VAL A 12 -5.75 -29.20 14.62
CA VAL A 12 -6.58 -27.97 14.66
C VAL A 12 -7.73 -28.08 13.67
N THR A 13 -7.50 -28.60 12.46
CA THR A 13 -8.55 -28.74 11.44
C THR A 13 -9.64 -29.74 11.83
N LYS A 14 -9.38 -30.64 12.79
CA LYS A 14 -10.37 -31.59 13.33
C LYS A 14 -11.20 -31.01 14.48
N MET A 15 -10.81 -29.86 15.00
CA MET A 15 -11.48 -29.19 16.13
C MET A 15 -12.60 -28.23 15.70
N GLY A 16 -12.97 -28.23 14.42
CA GLY A 16 -14.04 -27.39 13.89
C GLY A 16 -13.56 -26.04 13.35
N TYR A 17 -12.26 -25.79 13.34
CA TYR A 17 -11.69 -24.62 12.67
C TYR A 17 -11.57 -24.84 11.17
N SER A 18 -11.79 -23.80 10.39
CA SER A 18 -11.67 -23.84 8.93
C SER A 18 -11.21 -22.49 8.41
N LEU A 19 -10.65 -22.49 7.20
CA LEU A 19 -10.28 -21.22 6.54
C LEU A 19 -11.54 -20.38 6.30
N PHE A 20 -11.40 -19.07 6.43
CA PHE A 20 -12.46 -18.12 6.16
C PHE A 20 -12.71 -18.01 4.64
N GLU A 21 -13.95 -18.19 4.20
CA GLU A 21 -14.28 -18.19 2.77
C GLU A 21 -14.57 -16.80 2.19
N GLY A 22 -14.65 -15.75 3.02
CA GLY A 22 -14.98 -14.38 2.62
C GLY A 22 -13.85 -13.59 1.96
N GLY A 23 -12.67 -14.20 1.80
CA GLY A 23 -11.48 -13.58 1.22
C GLY A 23 -10.62 -12.83 2.25
N TYR A 24 -9.34 -12.66 1.92
CA TYR A 24 -8.31 -12.19 2.84
C TYR A 24 -8.61 -10.81 3.46
N LYS A 25 -9.09 -9.84 2.66
CA LYS A 25 -9.42 -8.49 3.16
C LYS A 25 -10.59 -8.50 4.14
N GLN A 26 -11.58 -9.36 3.93
CA GLN A 26 -12.77 -9.44 4.78
C GLN A 26 -12.48 -10.12 6.12
N LEU A 27 -11.48 -11.01 6.17
CA LEU A 27 -11.06 -11.71 7.39
C LEU A 27 -10.73 -10.73 8.54
N PHE A 28 -10.20 -9.55 8.21
CA PHE A 28 -9.75 -8.55 9.18
C PHE A 28 -10.78 -7.48 9.51
N LYS A 29 -12.03 -7.66 9.10
CA LYS A 29 -13.11 -6.75 9.45
C LYS A 29 -13.78 -7.14 10.77
N GLU A 30 -14.31 -6.14 11.48
CA GLU A 30 -14.96 -6.30 12.78
C GLU A 30 -16.06 -7.38 12.77
N GLU A 31 -16.89 -7.40 11.73
CA GLU A 31 -17.96 -8.40 11.59
C GLU A 31 -17.48 -9.85 11.48
N ASN A 32 -16.18 -10.07 11.21
CA ASN A 32 -15.57 -11.37 11.02
C ASN A 32 -14.58 -11.78 12.13
N GLU A 33 -14.48 -11.00 13.20
CA GLU A 33 -13.54 -11.25 14.32
C GLU A 33 -13.71 -12.60 15.01
N GLN A 34 -14.89 -13.21 14.89
CA GLN A 34 -15.22 -14.52 15.46
C GLN A 34 -15.46 -15.60 14.39
N CYS A 35 -14.88 -15.42 13.20
CA CYS A 35 -15.03 -16.39 12.12
C CYS A 35 -14.34 -17.73 12.45
N PRO A 36 -14.68 -18.83 11.74
CA PRO A 36 -14.12 -20.15 12.01
C PRO A 36 -12.59 -20.29 11.88
N GLU A 37 -11.91 -19.33 11.25
CA GLU A 37 -10.44 -19.30 11.15
C GLU A 37 -9.79 -18.79 12.43
N MET A 38 -10.53 -18.07 13.28
CA MET A 38 -10.02 -17.45 14.49
C MET A 38 -9.89 -18.46 15.62
N ILE A 39 -8.69 -18.91 15.94
CA ILE A 39 -8.40 -19.85 17.04
C ILE A 39 -8.35 -19.13 18.38
N PHE A 40 -7.74 -17.94 18.40
CA PHE A 40 -7.60 -17.12 19.58
C PHE A 40 -7.52 -15.64 19.19
N SER A 41 -8.28 -14.81 19.88
CA SER A 41 -8.20 -13.35 19.73
C SER A 41 -8.38 -12.64 21.06
N ILE A 42 -7.75 -11.48 21.20
CA ILE A 42 -7.99 -10.55 22.31
C ILE A 42 -8.85 -9.42 21.74
N GLN A 43 -10.10 -9.38 22.17
CA GLN A 43 -11.04 -8.36 21.73
C GLN A 43 -10.70 -7.01 22.35
N CYS A 44 -10.64 -5.97 21.51
CA CYS A 44 -10.46 -4.59 21.93
C CYS A 44 -11.74 -3.81 21.56
N TYR A 45 -12.37 -3.20 22.56
CA TYR A 45 -13.62 -2.48 22.36
C TYR A 45 -13.51 -1.06 22.92
N GLU A 46 -13.52 -0.06 22.05
CA GLU A 46 -13.23 1.33 22.41
C GLU A 46 -14.29 1.92 23.34
N GLN A 47 -15.58 1.59 23.14
CA GLN A 47 -16.68 2.15 23.92
C GLN A 47 -16.61 1.79 25.41
N ASP A 48 -16.02 0.65 25.73
CA ASP A 48 -15.82 0.22 27.13
C ASP A 48 -14.43 0.61 27.68
N GLY A 49 -13.67 1.42 26.95
CA GLY A 49 -12.35 1.85 27.35
C GLY A 49 -11.23 0.82 27.13
N TYR A 50 -11.51 -0.27 26.44
CA TYR A 50 -10.56 -1.34 26.09
C TYR A 50 -10.06 -1.24 24.65
N GLY A 51 -10.20 -0.10 24.01
CA GLY A 51 -9.68 0.17 22.68
C GLY A 51 -8.15 0.13 22.61
N HIS A 52 -7.63 0.05 21.40
CA HIS A 52 -6.19 0.13 21.14
C HIS A 52 -5.88 1.25 20.14
N GLN A 53 -4.61 1.66 20.07
CA GLN A 53 -4.16 2.78 19.24
C GLN A 53 -3.68 2.35 17.83
N MET A 54 -3.95 1.13 17.39
CA MET A 54 -3.39 0.62 16.13
C MET A 54 -3.87 1.43 14.92
N SER A 55 -5.18 1.64 14.78
CA SER A 55 -5.74 2.45 13.68
C SER A 55 -5.19 3.88 13.69
N PHE A 56 -5.00 4.48 14.88
CA PHE A 56 -4.41 5.80 15.04
C PHE A 56 -2.95 5.82 14.57
N LYS A 57 -2.16 4.82 14.93
CA LYS A 57 -0.74 4.72 14.63
C LYS A 57 -0.43 4.40 13.17
N TYR A 58 -1.20 3.50 12.55
CA TYR A 58 -1.05 3.11 11.16
C TYR A 58 -1.86 3.97 10.19
N GLY A 59 -2.91 4.64 10.67
CA GLY A 59 -3.75 5.50 9.84
C GLY A 59 -3.06 6.80 9.47
N SER A 60 -3.15 7.19 8.20
CA SER A 60 -2.77 8.53 7.76
C SER A 60 -3.91 9.53 8.03
N ARG A 61 -3.60 10.82 7.95
CA ARG A 61 -4.61 11.88 8.12
C ARG A 61 -5.73 11.86 7.08
N VAL A 62 -5.49 11.26 5.93
CA VAL A 62 -6.50 11.11 4.86
C VAL A 62 -7.36 9.87 5.05
N THR A 63 -6.86 8.84 5.76
CA THR A 63 -7.63 7.62 6.03
C THR A 63 -8.37 7.65 7.36
N TYR A 64 -7.85 8.40 8.32
CA TYR A 64 -8.42 8.55 9.66
C TYR A 64 -8.11 9.92 10.24
N PRO A 65 -9.10 10.68 10.76
CA PRO A 65 -8.92 12.06 11.21
C PRO A 65 -7.83 12.27 12.27
N GLY A 66 -7.63 11.29 13.14
CA GLY A 66 -6.61 11.29 14.19
C GLY A 66 -5.29 10.62 13.78
N GLY A 67 -5.19 10.09 12.56
CA GLY A 67 -4.01 9.36 12.10
C GLY A 67 -2.81 10.26 11.90
N TRP A 68 -1.64 9.82 12.38
CA TRP A 68 -0.39 10.56 12.28
C TRP A 68 0.64 9.89 11.37
N ASN A 69 0.33 8.68 10.88
CA ASN A 69 1.24 7.89 10.06
C ASN A 69 2.58 7.62 10.78
N ASP A 70 2.49 7.25 12.06
CA ASP A 70 3.66 6.96 12.90
C ASP A 70 4.36 5.67 12.46
N PHE A 71 3.60 4.72 11.91
CA PHE A 71 4.09 3.45 11.41
C PHE A 71 3.72 3.26 9.94
N TYR A 72 4.65 2.79 9.16
CA TYR A 72 4.44 2.43 7.76
C TYR A 72 5.23 1.17 7.43
N GLY A 73 4.84 0.52 6.34
CA GLY A 73 5.48 -0.72 5.91
C GLY A 73 6.93 -0.48 5.51
N ASP A 74 7.80 -1.36 5.98
CA ASP A 74 9.17 -1.44 5.50
C ASP A 74 9.20 -1.91 4.05
N THR A 75 9.91 -1.18 3.18
CA THR A 75 10.02 -1.54 1.76
C THR A 75 10.69 -2.88 1.55
N ASP A 76 11.68 -3.23 2.37
CA ASP A 76 12.34 -4.53 2.28
C ASP A 76 11.39 -5.67 2.64
N PHE A 77 10.49 -5.45 3.61
CA PHE A 77 9.44 -6.42 3.93
C PHE A 77 8.41 -6.54 2.80
N ILE A 78 8.00 -5.43 2.19
CA ILE A 78 7.11 -5.43 1.02
C ILE A 78 7.73 -6.24 -0.13
N ASP A 79 9.04 -6.14 -0.33
CA ASP A 79 9.76 -6.87 -1.37
C ASP A 79 9.89 -8.37 -1.09
N THR A 80 9.59 -8.86 0.12
CA THR A 80 9.51 -10.30 0.43
C THR A 80 8.27 -10.99 -0.13
N TYR A 81 7.21 -10.25 -0.47
CA TYR A 81 6.05 -10.84 -1.14
C TYR A 81 6.46 -11.40 -2.50
N GLU A 82 6.05 -12.63 -2.78
CA GLU A 82 6.37 -13.33 -4.02
C GLU A 82 5.60 -12.74 -5.22
N ARG A 83 5.98 -13.16 -6.40
CA ARG A 83 5.22 -12.95 -7.62
C ARG A 83 3.97 -13.85 -7.64
N LYS A 84 2.99 -13.53 -8.47
CA LYS A 84 1.78 -14.36 -8.66
C LYS A 84 2.08 -15.83 -9.04
N ASP A 85 3.22 -16.06 -9.69
CA ASP A 85 3.65 -17.41 -10.07
C ASP A 85 4.43 -18.15 -8.95
N GLY A 86 4.50 -17.59 -7.75
CA GLY A 86 5.18 -18.16 -6.58
C GLY A 86 6.70 -18.03 -6.61
N LYS A 87 7.26 -17.27 -7.53
CA LYS A 87 8.71 -17.02 -7.57
C LYS A 87 9.08 -15.84 -6.69
N PRO A 88 10.30 -15.82 -6.14
CA PRO A 88 10.81 -14.65 -5.45
C PRO A 88 10.73 -13.40 -6.33
N PHE A 89 10.39 -12.28 -5.71
CA PHE A 89 10.36 -11.01 -6.38
C PHE A 89 11.76 -10.43 -6.57
N ASN A 90 11.98 -9.81 -7.73
CA ASN A 90 13.19 -9.05 -8.01
C ASN A 90 12.85 -7.84 -8.90
N TRP A 91 13.21 -6.65 -8.45
CA TRP A 91 13.02 -5.42 -9.20
C TRP A 91 13.70 -5.43 -10.58
N ASP A 92 14.83 -6.10 -10.72
CA ASP A 92 15.58 -6.15 -11.97
C ASP A 92 14.84 -6.92 -13.08
N ASP A 93 13.86 -7.76 -12.74
CA ASP A 93 12.99 -8.44 -13.70
C ASP A 93 12.02 -7.49 -14.41
N TYR A 94 11.68 -6.37 -13.76
CA TYR A 94 10.73 -5.36 -14.26
C TYR A 94 11.44 -4.10 -14.76
N ILE A 95 12.49 -3.68 -14.09
CA ILE A 95 13.29 -2.49 -14.40
C ILE A 95 14.76 -2.90 -14.42
N PRO A 96 15.32 -3.23 -15.59
CA PRO A 96 16.69 -3.73 -15.70
C PRO A 96 17.71 -2.80 -15.03
N GLY A 97 18.52 -3.37 -14.12
CA GLY A 97 19.54 -2.64 -13.38
C GLY A 97 19.04 -1.84 -12.17
N TYR A 98 17.75 -1.95 -11.79
CA TYR A 98 17.16 -1.20 -10.68
C TYR A 98 17.91 -1.41 -9.35
N SER A 99 18.32 -2.62 -9.04
CA SER A 99 19.06 -2.95 -7.81
C SER A 99 20.39 -2.19 -7.66
N LYS A 100 21.00 -1.83 -8.80
CA LYS A 100 22.26 -1.08 -8.85
C LYS A 100 22.07 0.43 -8.92
N MET A 101 20.86 0.91 -9.07
CA MET A 101 20.56 2.34 -9.14
C MET A 101 20.65 2.98 -7.76
N SER A 102 21.08 4.24 -7.70
CA SER A 102 20.94 5.06 -6.49
C SER A 102 19.47 5.35 -6.19
N ALA A 103 19.13 5.69 -4.95
CA ALA A 103 17.78 6.09 -4.57
C ALA A 103 17.25 7.26 -5.45
N LYS A 104 18.12 8.22 -5.79
CA LYS A 104 17.79 9.33 -6.67
C LYS A 104 17.43 8.87 -8.09
N ALA A 105 18.15 7.88 -8.64
CA ALA A 105 17.85 7.33 -9.95
C ALA A 105 16.56 6.51 -9.94
N ARG A 106 16.26 5.82 -8.84
CA ARG A 106 15.02 5.05 -8.67
C ARG A 106 13.79 5.96 -8.55
N SER A 107 13.91 7.13 -7.94
CA SER A 107 12.77 7.99 -7.62
C SER A 107 11.92 8.39 -8.83
N VAL A 108 12.52 8.52 -10.01
CA VAL A 108 11.80 8.94 -11.23
C VAL A 108 10.79 7.89 -11.72
N TYR A 109 10.98 6.63 -11.36
CA TYR A 109 10.04 5.55 -11.72
C TYR A 109 8.70 5.65 -10.98
N PHE A 110 8.70 6.29 -9.81
CA PHE A 110 7.52 6.48 -8.97
C PHE A 110 6.83 7.83 -9.17
N LEU A 111 7.16 8.54 -10.25
CA LEU A 111 6.51 9.80 -10.59
C LEU A 111 5.26 9.55 -11.45
N ARG A 112 4.23 10.36 -11.19
CA ARG A 112 3.02 10.35 -12.02
C ARG A 112 3.32 10.71 -13.48
N ASP A 113 2.44 10.31 -14.38
CA ASP A 113 2.50 10.70 -15.78
C ASP A 113 2.30 12.22 -15.96
N GLY A 114 2.77 12.76 -17.09
CA GLY A 114 2.48 14.13 -17.53
C GLY A 114 3.34 15.23 -16.89
N LEU A 115 4.45 14.93 -16.22
CA LEU A 115 5.29 15.97 -15.61
C LEU A 115 6.06 16.84 -16.61
N ASN A 116 6.28 16.35 -17.85
CA ASN A 116 6.93 17.11 -18.91
C ASN A 116 5.92 17.98 -19.68
N SER A 117 4.73 17.43 -19.92
CA SER A 117 3.68 18.03 -20.78
C SER A 117 2.61 18.74 -19.96
N GLY A 118 2.43 18.37 -18.70
CA GLY A 118 1.38 18.91 -17.85
C GLY A 118 1.69 20.29 -17.29
N ASN A 119 0.63 21.10 -17.16
CA ASN A 119 0.64 22.38 -16.44
C ASN A 119 0.09 22.22 -15.02
N GLY A 120 0.19 21.00 -14.45
CA GLY A 120 -0.34 20.69 -13.14
C GLY A 120 0.32 21.48 -12.02
N ASN A 121 -0.51 21.98 -11.11
CA ASN A 121 -0.06 22.57 -9.86
C ASN A 121 -0.29 21.58 -8.72
N PHE A 122 0.59 21.60 -7.72
CA PHE A 122 0.40 20.87 -6.47
C PHE A 122 0.81 21.76 -5.30
N GLY A 123 -0.08 21.97 -4.37
CA GLY A 123 0.13 22.91 -3.28
C GLY A 123 0.60 24.29 -3.79
N SER A 124 1.74 24.75 -3.31
CA SER A 124 2.38 26.02 -3.75
C SER A 124 3.34 25.85 -4.94
N GLY A 125 3.46 24.66 -5.51
CA GLY A 125 4.37 24.34 -6.60
C GLY A 125 3.68 23.97 -7.90
N ASN A 126 4.47 23.61 -8.88
CA ASN A 126 4.02 23.07 -10.15
C ASN A 126 4.97 21.95 -10.63
N TYR A 127 4.54 21.18 -11.62
CA TYR A 127 5.30 20.04 -12.13
C TYR A 127 6.68 20.43 -12.64
N ARG A 128 6.80 21.59 -13.30
CA ARG A 128 8.09 22.08 -13.78
C ARG A 128 9.07 22.34 -12.64
N SER A 129 8.61 22.99 -11.56
CA SER A 129 9.47 23.28 -10.40
C SER A 129 9.88 22.01 -9.67
N LEU A 130 9.01 21.01 -9.56
CA LEU A 130 9.34 19.71 -9.01
C LEU A 130 10.42 19.02 -9.83
N LYS A 131 10.24 18.95 -11.16
CA LYS A 131 11.19 18.34 -12.06
C LYS A 131 12.57 19.00 -11.93
N THR A 132 12.63 20.33 -11.96
CA THR A 132 13.87 21.08 -11.81
C THR A 132 14.56 20.74 -10.49
N LYS A 133 13.84 20.80 -9.37
CA LYS A 133 14.38 20.44 -8.05
C LYS A 133 14.93 19.01 -8.01
N MET A 134 14.21 18.06 -8.57
CA MET A 134 14.66 16.68 -8.61
C MET A 134 15.94 16.51 -9.46
N GLN A 135 16.02 17.22 -10.59
CA GLN A 135 17.22 17.22 -11.42
C GLN A 135 18.42 17.83 -10.69
N ASP A 136 18.21 18.94 -9.97
CA ASP A 136 19.24 19.58 -9.14
C ASP A 136 19.75 18.65 -8.03
N TYR A 137 18.88 17.77 -7.51
CA TYR A 137 19.27 16.71 -6.57
C TYR A 137 19.89 15.48 -7.25
N GLY A 138 19.99 15.46 -8.57
CA GLY A 138 20.64 14.40 -9.34
C GLY A 138 19.73 13.25 -9.75
N ALA A 139 18.42 13.47 -9.87
CA ALA A 139 17.50 12.51 -10.46
C ALA A 139 17.72 12.42 -11.98
N ASP A 140 17.79 11.22 -12.52
CA ASP A 140 17.96 10.98 -13.95
C ASP A 140 16.62 10.86 -14.67
N PHE A 141 16.12 11.98 -15.16
CA PHE A 141 14.88 12.05 -15.93
C PHE A 141 14.94 11.38 -17.31
N SER A 142 16.11 10.93 -17.77
CA SER A 142 16.17 10.10 -18.99
C SER A 142 15.43 8.77 -18.87
N LYS A 143 15.22 8.33 -17.63
CA LYS A 143 14.47 7.10 -17.29
C LYS A 143 12.98 7.34 -17.04
N TYR A 144 12.55 8.59 -16.93
CA TYR A 144 11.16 8.95 -16.74
C TYR A 144 10.38 8.84 -18.05
N LEU A 145 9.19 8.27 -17.98
CA LEU A 145 8.24 8.23 -19.09
C LEU A 145 7.12 9.24 -18.81
N ASP A 146 6.90 10.18 -19.74
CA ASP A 146 5.83 11.18 -19.58
C ASP A 146 4.43 10.57 -19.73
N GLN A 147 4.35 9.41 -20.37
CA GLN A 147 3.16 8.56 -20.48
C GLN A 147 3.56 7.12 -20.19
N GLY A 148 2.77 6.44 -19.38
CA GLY A 148 2.99 5.05 -19.00
C GLY A 148 4.01 4.82 -17.89
N ASN A 149 4.46 5.87 -17.20
CA ASN A 149 5.32 5.75 -16.03
C ASN A 149 4.57 5.11 -14.86
N GLU A 150 3.32 5.55 -14.63
CA GLU A 150 2.42 4.98 -13.64
C GLU A 150 2.12 3.51 -13.94
N GLU A 151 1.80 3.21 -15.19
CA GLU A 151 1.42 1.88 -15.64
C GLU A 151 2.55 0.85 -15.42
N ARG A 152 3.81 1.20 -15.70
CA ARG A 152 4.92 0.26 -15.50
C ARG A 152 5.13 -0.09 -14.03
N ILE A 153 4.90 0.84 -13.10
CA ILE A 153 5.01 0.58 -11.66
C ILE A 153 3.78 -0.16 -11.15
N ARG A 154 2.58 0.23 -11.57
CA ARG A 154 1.35 -0.48 -11.22
C ARG A 154 1.45 -1.97 -11.58
N LYS A 155 1.95 -2.30 -12.76
CA LYS A 155 2.18 -3.70 -13.18
C LYS A 155 3.12 -4.47 -12.27
N VAL A 156 4.15 -3.83 -11.72
CA VAL A 156 5.06 -4.48 -10.76
C VAL A 156 4.31 -4.94 -9.52
N TYR A 157 3.42 -4.10 -8.99
CA TYR A 157 2.63 -4.44 -7.80
C TYR A 157 1.47 -5.41 -8.13
N GLU A 158 0.86 -5.29 -9.28
CA GLU A 158 -0.20 -6.19 -9.73
C GLU A 158 0.28 -7.62 -9.99
N ASP A 159 1.56 -7.80 -10.35
CA ASP A 159 2.17 -9.13 -10.58
C ASP A 159 2.71 -9.79 -9.28
N ARG A 160 2.32 -9.27 -8.13
CA ARG A 160 2.73 -9.78 -6.82
C ARG A 160 1.62 -10.65 -6.19
N ASP A 161 1.96 -11.34 -5.12
CA ASP A 161 1.00 -12.04 -4.28
C ASP A 161 -0.20 -11.12 -3.99
N PRO A 162 -1.43 -11.56 -4.25
CA PRO A 162 -2.62 -10.71 -4.08
C PRO A 162 -2.83 -10.22 -2.65
N ARG A 163 -2.22 -10.81 -1.64
CA ARG A 163 -2.24 -10.32 -0.27
C ARG A 163 -1.51 -8.98 -0.12
N LEU A 164 -0.51 -8.71 -0.95
CA LEU A 164 0.23 -7.44 -0.91
C LEU A 164 -0.72 -6.23 -1.07
N ILE A 165 -1.49 -6.19 -2.14
CA ILE A 165 -2.41 -5.08 -2.43
C ILE A 165 -3.60 -5.01 -1.47
N GLN A 166 -3.84 -6.06 -0.69
CA GLN A 166 -4.88 -6.09 0.35
C GLN A 166 -4.34 -5.65 1.72
N THR A 167 -3.03 -5.66 1.90
CA THR A 167 -2.35 -5.28 3.15
C THR A 167 -1.76 -3.87 3.08
N TYR A 168 -1.26 -3.47 1.93
CA TYR A 168 -0.56 -2.19 1.72
C TYR A 168 -1.25 -1.33 0.67
N ILE A 169 -1.26 -0.02 0.91
CA ILE A 169 -1.57 0.96 -0.12
C ILE A 169 -0.32 1.09 -1.00
N THR A 170 -0.42 0.57 -2.22
CA THR A 170 0.69 0.56 -3.17
C THR A 170 0.65 1.78 -4.10
N PRO A 171 1.77 2.19 -4.72
CA PRO A 171 1.77 3.27 -5.69
C PRO A 171 0.72 3.07 -6.79
N TYR A 172 -0.02 4.12 -7.11
CA TYR A 172 -1.09 4.17 -8.11
C TYR A 172 -2.32 3.30 -7.80
N SER A 173 -2.42 2.76 -6.58
CA SER A 173 -3.64 2.12 -6.11
C SER A 173 -4.65 3.16 -5.64
N GLU A 174 -5.91 2.75 -5.63
CA GLU A 174 -7.00 3.50 -5.03
C GLU A 174 -7.26 3.02 -3.61
N TYR A 175 -7.63 3.93 -2.75
CA TYR A 175 -8.10 3.61 -1.40
C TYR A 175 -9.17 4.59 -0.94
N ILE A 176 -10.01 4.13 -0.03
CA ILE A 176 -11.08 4.93 0.55
C ILE A 176 -10.60 5.50 1.88
N GLY A 177 -10.82 6.77 2.10
CA GLY A 177 -10.50 7.46 3.35
C GLY A 177 -11.49 8.55 3.68
N SER A 178 -11.58 8.90 4.96
CA SER A 178 -12.43 9.99 5.45
C SER A 178 -11.56 11.07 6.09
N PRO A 179 -11.22 12.15 5.37
CA PRO A 179 -10.42 13.22 5.95
C PRO A 179 -11.19 13.96 7.05
N TYR A 180 -10.47 14.55 7.98
CA TYR A 180 -11.03 15.27 9.13
C TYR A 180 -12.08 16.32 8.73
N THR A 181 -11.88 16.98 7.60
CA THR A 181 -12.76 18.03 7.09
C THR A 181 -14.02 17.52 6.38
N ALA A 182 -14.10 16.21 6.16
CA ALA A 182 -15.18 15.62 5.36
C ALA A 182 -16.46 15.29 6.16
N GLY A 183 -16.48 15.53 7.47
CA GLY A 183 -17.67 15.25 8.29
C GLY A 183 -18.11 13.79 8.28
N GLY A 184 -17.18 12.86 8.09
CA GLY A 184 -17.46 11.42 8.00
C GLY A 184 -17.76 10.90 6.59
N LEU A 185 -17.73 11.75 5.56
CA LEU A 185 -17.86 11.31 4.17
C LEU A 185 -16.60 10.57 3.71
N GLU A 186 -16.78 9.55 2.92
CA GLU A 186 -15.70 8.77 2.34
C GLU A 186 -15.34 9.34 0.96
N TYR A 187 -14.03 9.43 0.72
CA TYR A 187 -13.45 9.89 -0.54
C TYR A 187 -12.57 8.80 -1.12
N THR A 188 -12.52 8.70 -2.43
CA THR A 188 -11.57 7.82 -3.13
C THR A 188 -10.32 8.60 -3.48
N TYR A 189 -9.18 8.09 -3.06
CA TYR A 189 -7.85 8.63 -3.33
C TYR A 189 -7.10 7.73 -4.30
N THR A 190 -6.48 8.32 -5.31
CA THR A 190 -5.48 7.62 -6.13
C THR A 190 -4.08 8.02 -5.66
N LEU A 191 -3.28 7.05 -5.22
CA LEU A 191 -1.96 7.32 -4.66
C LEU A 191 -0.93 7.61 -5.77
N ARG A 192 -0.80 8.89 -6.12
CA ARG A 192 0.15 9.41 -7.12
C ARG A 192 1.19 10.31 -6.47
N TRP A 193 2.35 10.44 -7.09
CA TRP A 193 3.37 11.40 -6.67
C TRP A 193 3.84 12.27 -7.85
N PRO A 194 3.84 13.61 -7.71
CA PRO A 194 3.24 14.37 -6.62
C PRO A 194 1.72 14.23 -6.59
N PHE A 195 1.16 14.24 -5.36
CA PHE A 195 -0.28 14.19 -5.15
C PHE A 195 -0.89 15.56 -5.45
N ILE A 196 -2.04 15.59 -6.12
CA ILE A 196 -2.79 16.81 -6.44
C ILE A 196 -4.26 16.62 -6.08
N GLU A 197 -5.01 17.72 -6.04
CA GLU A 197 -6.43 17.72 -5.67
C GLU A 197 -7.28 16.79 -6.58
N ASN A 198 -6.96 16.71 -7.87
CA ASN A 198 -7.65 15.82 -8.80
C ASN A 198 -7.40 14.32 -8.57
N ASP A 199 -6.54 13.97 -7.64
CA ASP A 199 -6.34 12.58 -7.21
C ASP A 199 -7.34 12.17 -6.10
N ILE A 200 -8.29 13.04 -5.78
CA ILE A 200 -9.35 12.86 -4.78
C ILE A 200 -10.70 12.93 -5.50
N GLU A 201 -11.48 11.86 -5.39
CA GLU A 201 -12.85 11.82 -5.86
C GLU A 201 -13.81 11.94 -4.67
N ALA A 202 -14.71 12.91 -4.74
CA ALA A 202 -15.77 13.10 -3.75
C ALA A 202 -16.83 11.98 -3.88
N PRO A 203 -17.53 11.65 -2.79
CA PRO A 203 -18.58 10.63 -2.77
C PRO A 203 -19.78 11.02 -3.63
#